data_bd32d0daacb39c855bed4653801d74b6
#
_entry.id   bd32d0daacb39c855bed4653801d74b6
#
_cell.length_a   1.000
_cell.length_b   1.000
_cell.length_c   1.000
_cell.angle_alpha   90.00
_cell.angle_beta   90.00
_cell.angle_gamma   90.00
#
_symmetry.space_group_name_H-M   'P 1'
#
loop_
_entity.id
_entity.type
_entity.pdbx_description
1 polymer ?
#
loop_
_entity_poly.entity_id
_entity_poly.type
_entity_poly.pdbx_seq_one_letter_code
_entity_poly.pdbx_strand_id
1 'polypeptide(L)'
;NFNDTGSHIRSSSTETSDQIRQLYPHKPKANETVAVAVSGGVDSMTLAVTAHRVLGDDARMLHAVSPAVPEDASGRVREYANRDGWRLDVIDAREFADAHYVAKPHDRCFYCKSNLYSTMADAVDCVLVSGTNSDDLGDYRPGLRAAAVFAVRHPYAEVGMDKDAVRALARELGLHALAGL
;
A
#
# COMPACT_ATOMS: atom_id res chain seq x y z
N ASN A 1 -9.32 45.12 11.59
CA ASN A 1 -8.23 44.16 11.37
C ASN A 1 -8.79 42.76 11.50
N PHE A 2 -9.41 42.28 10.43
CA PHE A 2 -9.72 40.85 10.25
C PHE A 2 -8.63 40.27 9.36
N ASN A 3 -7.74 39.49 9.93
CA ASN A 3 -6.67 38.79 9.22
C ASN A 3 -7.11 37.38 8.87
N ASP A 4 -7.17 37.14 7.61
CA ASP A 4 -6.57 36.12 6.79
C ASP A 4 -6.11 34.83 7.54
N THR A 5 -7.04 33.93 7.78
CA THR A 5 -6.77 32.52 8.14
C THR A 5 -7.27 31.55 7.06
N GLY A 6 -7.68 32.06 5.90
CA GLY A 6 -8.26 31.23 4.82
C GLY A 6 -7.28 30.74 3.76
N SER A 7 -6.03 31.25 3.71
CA SER A 7 -5.11 30.92 2.61
C SER A 7 -4.23 29.68 2.87
N HIS A 8 -3.94 29.35 4.12
CA HIS A 8 -3.09 28.19 4.45
C HIS A 8 -3.79 26.83 4.30
N ILE A 9 -5.12 26.78 4.50
CA ILE A 9 -5.87 25.52 4.40
C ILE A 9 -6.11 25.11 2.94
N ARG A 10 -6.16 26.09 2.02
CA ARG A 10 -6.36 25.81 0.59
C ARG A 10 -5.08 25.35 -0.12
N SER A 11 -3.89 25.79 0.32
CA SER A 11 -2.63 25.36 -0.27
C SER A 11 -2.33 23.89 0.06
N SER A 12 -2.53 23.46 1.31
CA SER A 12 -2.27 22.09 1.73
C SER A 12 -3.15 21.06 0.99
N SER A 13 -4.44 21.36 0.81
CA SER A 13 -5.35 20.44 0.11
C SER A 13 -5.06 20.30 -1.39
N THR A 14 -4.49 21.33 -2.02
CA THR A 14 -4.09 21.29 -3.43
C THR A 14 -2.78 20.53 -3.58
N GLU A 15 -1.81 20.76 -2.69
CA GLU A 15 -0.54 20.02 -2.66
C GLU A 15 -0.75 18.52 -2.42
N THR A 16 -1.63 18.15 -1.50
CA THR A 16 -2.00 16.74 -1.25
C THR A 16 -2.65 16.12 -2.47
N SER A 17 -3.55 16.82 -3.16
CA SER A 17 -4.19 16.34 -4.38
C SER A 17 -3.18 16.14 -5.51
N ASP A 18 -2.18 17.01 -5.61
CA ASP A 18 -1.13 16.88 -6.63
C ASP A 18 -0.13 15.78 -6.29
N GLN A 19 0.22 15.58 -5.02
CA GLN A 19 1.01 14.43 -4.55
C GLN A 19 0.27 13.11 -4.83
N ILE A 20 -1.02 13.05 -4.53
CA ILE A 20 -1.85 11.88 -4.86
C ILE A 20 -1.84 11.59 -6.36
N ARG A 21 -1.96 12.63 -7.21
CA ARG A 21 -1.89 12.47 -8.68
C ARG A 21 -0.51 12.02 -9.15
N GLN A 22 0.57 12.43 -8.47
CA GLN A 22 1.93 12.00 -8.79
C GLN A 22 2.17 10.51 -8.47
N LEU A 23 1.51 9.96 -7.44
CA LEU A 23 1.55 8.52 -7.14
C LEU A 23 0.95 7.68 -8.29
N TYR A 24 0.04 8.27 -9.06
CA TYR A 24 -0.61 7.64 -10.22
C TYR A 24 -0.54 8.57 -11.43
N PRO A 25 0.69 8.87 -11.97
CA PRO A 25 0.89 9.85 -13.03
C PRO A 25 0.24 9.47 -14.35
N HIS A 26 -0.03 8.19 -14.53
CA HIS A 26 -0.81 7.68 -15.65
C HIS A 26 -2.10 7.14 -15.07
N LYS A 27 -3.20 7.84 -15.32
CA LYS A 27 -4.51 7.23 -15.15
C LYS A 27 -4.46 5.90 -15.91
N PRO A 28 -4.73 4.76 -15.27
CA PRO A 28 -4.72 3.49 -15.99
C PRO A 28 -5.52 3.66 -17.27
N LYS A 29 -5.04 3.06 -18.37
CA LYS A 29 -5.81 3.06 -19.62
C LYS A 29 -7.21 2.58 -19.30
N ALA A 30 -8.20 3.05 -20.03
CA ALA A 30 -9.57 2.61 -19.81
C ALA A 30 -9.59 1.06 -19.71
N ASN A 31 -9.98 0.54 -18.52
CA ASN A 31 -9.99 -0.85 -18.09
C ASN A 31 -8.69 -1.41 -17.45
N GLU A 32 -7.70 -0.59 -17.15
CA GLU A 32 -6.54 -1.02 -16.35
C GLU A 32 -6.88 -0.89 -14.85
N THR A 33 -6.99 -2.00 -14.15
CA THR A 33 -7.15 -2.05 -12.70
C THR A 33 -5.78 -1.98 -12.01
N VAL A 34 -5.71 -1.32 -10.86
CA VAL A 34 -4.53 -1.33 -9.98
C VAL A 34 -4.86 -2.16 -8.74
N ALA A 35 -4.01 -3.12 -8.43
CA ALA A 35 -4.12 -3.92 -7.22
C ALA A 35 -3.15 -3.41 -6.15
N VAL A 36 -3.67 -3.03 -4.99
CA VAL A 36 -2.88 -2.54 -3.86
C VAL A 36 -2.70 -3.68 -2.85
N ALA A 37 -1.44 -4.04 -2.58
CA ALA A 37 -1.11 -4.98 -1.52
C ALA A 37 -1.28 -4.30 -0.15
N VAL A 38 -2.26 -4.72 0.65
CA VAL A 38 -2.63 -4.09 1.91
C VAL A 38 -2.30 -4.99 3.09
N SER A 39 -1.39 -4.54 3.96
CA SER A 39 -0.97 -5.30 5.16
C SER A 39 -1.65 -4.84 6.45
N GLY A 40 -2.38 -3.73 6.43
CA GLY A 40 -2.97 -3.10 7.62
C GLY A 40 -2.03 -2.11 8.34
N GLY A 41 -0.78 -1.95 7.92
CA GLY A 41 0.14 -0.91 8.41
C GLY A 41 -0.10 0.45 7.74
N VAL A 42 0.46 1.51 8.33
CA VAL A 42 0.23 2.90 7.88
C VAL A 42 0.50 3.10 6.39
N ASP A 43 1.63 2.60 5.90
CA ASP A 43 2.06 2.85 4.52
C ASP A 43 1.09 2.23 3.51
N SER A 44 0.76 0.94 3.69
CA SER A 44 -0.14 0.22 2.79
C SER A 44 -1.58 0.71 2.87
N MET A 45 -2.07 1.07 4.08
CA MET A 45 -3.42 1.60 4.27
C MET A 45 -3.57 2.99 3.67
N THR A 46 -2.58 3.87 3.86
CA THR A 46 -2.57 5.20 3.26
C THR A 46 -2.55 5.10 1.74
N LEU A 47 -1.76 4.17 1.18
CA LEU A 47 -1.76 3.92 -0.27
C LEU A 47 -3.13 3.43 -0.76
N ALA A 48 -3.77 2.51 -0.03
CA ALA A 48 -5.08 1.98 -0.40
C ALA A 48 -6.16 3.06 -0.41
N VAL A 49 -6.23 3.89 0.66
CA VAL A 49 -7.16 5.03 0.71
C VAL A 49 -6.91 6.01 -0.44
N THR A 50 -5.64 6.31 -0.72
CA THR A 50 -5.24 7.20 -1.81
C THR A 50 -5.66 6.63 -3.17
N ALA A 51 -5.35 5.36 -3.42
CA ALA A 51 -5.71 4.67 -4.65
C ALA A 51 -7.23 4.66 -4.88
N HIS A 52 -8.00 4.32 -3.84
CA HIS A 52 -9.46 4.30 -3.92
C HIS A 52 -10.03 5.70 -4.21
N ARG A 53 -9.53 6.76 -3.55
CA ARG A 53 -9.98 8.14 -3.81
C ARG A 53 -9.70 8.63 -5.23
N VAL A 54 -8.60 8.18 -5.84
CA VAL A 54 -8.19 8.59 -7.19
C VAL A 54 -8.80 7.73 -8.28
N LEU A 55 -8.87 6.41 -8.07
CA LEU A 55 -9.21 5.42 -9.08
C LEU A 55 -10.63 4.85 -8.90
N GLY A 56 -11.24 5.02 -7.70
CA GLY A 56 -12.55 4.43 -7.41
C GLY A 56 -12.53 2.91 -7.55
N ASP A 57 -13.45 2.36 -8.33
CA ASP A 57 -13.60 0.92 -8.56
C ASP A 57 -12.46 0.29 -9.38
N ASP A 58 -11.61 1.10 -10.03
CA ASP A 58 -10.39 0.63 -10.71
C ASP A 58 -9.27 0.30 -9.72
N ALA A 59 -9.43 0.65 -8.44
CA ALA A 59 -8.54 0.23 -7.35
C ALA A 59 -9.09 -1.02 -6.66
N ARG A 60 -8.31 -2.10 -6.69
CA ARG A 60 -8.59 -3.38 -6.02
C ARG A 60 -7.63 -3.56 -4.86
N MET A 61 -8.13 -3.89 -3.67
CA MET A 61 -7.30 -4.11 -2.48
C MET A 61 -7.07 -5.60 -2.28
N LEU A 62 -5.82 -6.01 -2.14
CA LEU A 62 -5.46 -7.40 -1.89
C LEU A 62 -4.87 -7.50 -0.48
N HIS A 63 -5.55 -8.23 0.40
CA HIS A 63 -5.07 -8.51 1.74
C HIS A 63 -4.74 -9.99 1.89
N ALA A 64 -3.45 -10.27 2.07
CA ALA A 64 -3.02 -11.63 2.33
C ALA A 64 -3.13 -11.94 3.83
N VAL A 65 -3.70 -13.07 4.15
CA VAL A 65 -3.81 -13.59 5.51
C VAL A 65 -2.97 -14.84 5.68
N SER A 66 -2.36 -14.97 6.83
CA SER A 66 -1.64 -16.15 7.29
C SER A 66 -1.60 -16.13 8.81
N PRO A 67 -1.19 -17.22 9.48
CA PRO A 67 -1.00 -17.21 10.93
C PRO A 67 0.04 -16.20 11.43
N ALA A 68 0.90 -15.67 10.57
CA ALA A 68 1.88 -14.63 10.91
C ALA A 68 1.30 -13.21 10.85
N VAL A 69 0.14 -13.01 10.22
CA VAL A 69 -0.50 -11.69 10.11
C VAL A 69 -1.32 -11.41 11.37
N PRO A 70 -1.04 -10.32 12.11
CA PRO A 70 -1.82 -9.97 13.29
C PRO A 70 -3.30 -9.77 12.96
N GLU A 71 -4.18 -10.29 13.82
CA GLU A 71 -5.64 -10.20 13.63
C GLU A 71 -6.11 -8.74 13.59
N ASP A 72 -5.53 -7.87 14.42
CA ASP A 72 -5.80 -6.43 14.45
C ASP A 72 -5.52 -5.76 13.09
N ALA A 73 -4.47 -6.19 12.39
CA ALA A 73 -4.14 -5.68 11.07
C ALA A 73 -5.20 -6.08 10.04
N SER A 74 -5.62 -7.35 10.07
CA SER A 74 -6.70 -7.86 9.22
C SER A 74 -8.05 -7.23 9.54
N GLY A 75 -8.35 -7.03 10.83
CA GLY A 75 -9.54 -6.32 11.30
C GLY A 75 -9.61 -4.90 10.76
N ARG A 76 -8.50 -4.17 10.85
CA ARG A 76 -8.37 -2.80 10.34
C ARG A 76 -8.62 -2.72 8.82
N VAL A 77 -8.04 -3.63 8.04
CA VAL A 77 -8.25 -3.67 6.59
C VAL A 77 -9.73 -3.87 6.26
N ARG A 78 -10.40 -4.81 6.93
CA ARG A 78 -11.84 -5.07 6.71
C ARG A 78 -12.72 -3.89 7.14
N GLU A 79 -12.38 -3.23 8.25
CA GLU A 79 -13.10 -2.04 8.73
C GLU A 79 -13.07 -0.93 7.68
N TYR A 80 -11.87 -0.61 7.17
CA TYR A 80 -11.72 0.42 6.15
C TYR A 80 -12.39 0.03 4.83
N ALA A 81 -12.29 -1.23 4.42
CA ALA A 81 -12.95 -1.72 3.22
C ALA A 81 -14.47 -1.57 3.31
N ASN A 82 -15.06 -1.92 4.45
CA ASN A 82 -16.51 -1.76 4.67
C ASN A 82 -16.95 -0.29 4.74
N ARG A 83 -16.15 0.55 5.43
CA ARG A 83 -16.44 1.98 5.59
C ARG A 83 -16.38 2.74 4.27
N ASP A 84 -15.35 2.47 3.46
CA ASP A 84 -15.04 3.24 2.26
C ASP A 84 -15.51 2.54 0.97
N GLY A 85 -16.08 1.33 1.06
CA GLY A 85 -16.60 0.58 -0.08
C GLY A 85 -15.52 0.00 -1.00
N TRP A 86 -14.39 -0.47 -0.44
CA TRP A 86 -13.30 -1.02 -1.25
C TRP A 86 -13.66 -2.36 -1.89
N ARG A 87 -13.17 -2.58 -3.11
CA ARG A 87 -13.05 -3.93 -3.66
C ARG A 87 -11.92 -4.66 -2.95
N LEU A 88 -12.25 -5.40 -1.89
CA LEU A 88 -11.28 -6.14 -1.09
C LEU A 88 -11.34 -7.63 -1.41
N ASP A 89 -10.19 -8.18 -1.78
CA ASP A 89 -9.97 -9.62 -1.87
C ASP A 89 -9.03 -10.05 -0.73
N VAL A 90 -9.49 -11.03 0.04
CA VAL A 90 -8.69 -11.66 1.09
C VAL A 90 -8.17 -12.97 0.54
N ILE A 91 -6.84 -13.12 0.51
CA ILE A 91 -6.14 -14.29 -0.05
C ILE A 91 -5.29 -14.98 1.00
N ASP A 92 -5.16 -16.30 0.90
CA ASP A 92 -4.26 -17.08 1.74
C ASP A 92 -2.83 -16.97 1.20
N ALA A 93 -1.91 -16.41 1.99
CA ALA A 93 -0.53 -16.21 1.57
C ALA A 93 0.26 -17.53 1.43
N ARG A 94 -0.23 -18.65 1.96
CA ARG A 94 0.38 -19.99 1.87
C ARG A 94 1.86 -20.03 2.24
N GLU A 95 2.36 -19.05 3.00
CA GLU A 95 3.77 -18.90 3.34
C GLU A 95 4.33 -20.11 4.13
N PHE A 96 3.46 -20.80 4.89
CA PHE A 96 3.83 -21.99 5.65
C PHE A 96 3.83 -23.26 4.80
N ALA A 97 3.31 -23.24 3.57
CA ALA A 97 3.39 -24.36 2.64
C ALA A 97 4.75 -24.46 1.94
N ASP A 98 5.58 -23.40 2.04
CA ASP A 98 6.90 -23.38 1.43
C ASP A 98 7.97 -23.95 2.39
N ALA A 99 8.56 -25.10 2.01
CA ALA A 99 9.64 -25.73 2.76
C ALA A 99 10.88 -24.83 2.92
N HIS A 100 11.11 -23.88 2.00
CA HIS A 100 12.22 -22.93 2.07
C HIS A 100 11.99 -21.84 3.11
N TYR A 101 10.73 -21.44 3.35
CA TYR A 101 10.37 -20.52 4.43
C TYR A 101 10.75 -21.09 5.81
N VAL A 102 10.54 -22.39 6.01
CA VAL A 102 10.80 -23.07 7.28
C VAL A 102 12.30 -23.30 7.48
N ALA A 103 13.09 -23.49 6.41
CA ALA A 103 14.47 -23.98 6.47
C ALA A 103 15.56 -22.88 6.52
N LYS A 104 15.28 -21.62 6.16
CA LYS A 104 16.30 -20.57 6.01
C LYS A 104 15.95 -19.23 6.68
N PRO A 105 16.43 -18.98 7.91
CA PRO A 105 16.10 -17.76 8.67
C PRO A 105 16.58 -16.46 8.03
N HIS A 106 17.70 -16.44 7.26
CA HIS A 106 18.26 -15.23 6.68
C HIS A 106 17.51 -14.72 5.44
N ASP A 107 16.94 -15.61 4.64
CA ASP A 107 16.19 -15.26 3.41
C ASP A 107 14.68 -15.36 3.60
N ARG A 108 14.22 -15.53 4.83
CA ARG A 108 12.81 -15.72 5.18
C ARG A 108 11.90 -14.62 4.59
N CYS A 109 12.35 -13.37 4.67
CA CYS A 109 11.60 -12.23 4.09
C CYS A 109 11.48 -12.30 2.57
N PHE A 110 12.49 -12.83 1.87
CA PHE A 110 12.42 -13.03 0.42
C PHE A 110 11.35 -14.07 0.06
N TYR A 111 11.38 -15.22 0.68
CA TYR A 111 10.42 -16.30 0.37
C TYR A 111 8.99 -15.93 0.76
N CYS A 112 8.81 -15.29 1.93
CA CYS A 112 7.52 -14.78 2.37
C CYS A 112 6.94 -13.77 1.36
N LYS A 113 7.74 -12.80 0.92
CA LYS A 113 7.31 -11.80 -0.06
C LYS A 113 7.15 -12.39 -1.46
N SER A 114 7.97 -13.36 -1.85
CA SER A 114 7.82 -14.05 -3.13
C SER A 114 6.52 -14.83 -3.19
N ASN A 115 6.19 -15.60 -2.15
CA ASN A 115 4.92 -16.31 -2.06
C ASN A 115 3.72 -15.36 -2.04
N LEU A 116 3.84 -14.26 -1.28
CA LEU A 116 2.82 -13.23 -1.22
C LEU A 116 2.55 -12.64 -2.62
N TYR A 117 3.59 -12.16 -3.29
CA TYR A 117 3.44 -11.49 -4.58
C TYR A 117 3.08 -12.47 -5.70
N SER A 118 3.57 -13.72 -5.67
CA SER A 118 3.12 -14.77 -6.58
C SER A 118 1.62 -15.01 -6.44
N THR A 119 1.15 -15.23 -5.21
CA THR A 119 -0.28 -15.47 -4.95
C THR A 119 -1.15 -14.28 -5.35
N MET A 120 -0.67 -13.05 -5.11
CA MET A 120 -1.36 -11.84 -5.54
C MET A 120 -1.38 -11.70 -7.06
N ALA A 121 -0.26 -11.93 -7.74
CA ALA A 121 -0.16 -11.87 -9.20
C ALA A 121 -1.03 -12.92 -9.88
N ASP A 122 -1.13 -14.13 -9.32
CA ASP A 122 -2.00 -15.19 -9.82
C ASP A 122 -3.50 -14.85 -9.63
N ALA A 123 -3.83 -14.03 -8.63
CA ALA A 123 -5.20 -13.65 -8.31
C ALA A 123 -5.74 -12.51 -9.20
N VAL A 124 -4.87 -11.72 -9.84
CA VAL A 124 -5.26 -10.53 -10.59
C VAL A 124 -4.41 -10.34 -11.85
N ASP A 125 -5.04 -9.93 -12.95
CA ASP A 125 -4.38 -9.51 -14.18
C ASP A 125 -4.36 -7.97 -14.23
N CYS A 126 -3.51 -7.37 -13.38
CA CYS A 126 -3.39 -5.92 -13.26
C CYS A 126 -2.06 -5.50 -12.63
N VAL A 127 -1.79 -4.19 -12.62
CA VAL A 127 -0.58 -3.64 -12.01
C VAL A 127 -0.66 -3.80 -10.48
N LEU A 128 0.28 -4.55 -9.92
CA LEU A 128 0.40 -4.71 -8.47
C LEU A 128 1.28 -3.59 -7.87
N VAL A 129 0.79 -2.94 -6.82
CA VAL A 129 1.51 -1.87 -6.12
C VAL A 129 1.61 -2.16 -4.62
N SER A 130 2.67 -1.68 -3.98
CA SER A 130 2.86 -1.79 -2.54
C SER A 130 3.28 -0.47 -1.90
N GLY A 131 3.03 -0.33 -0.58
CA GLY A 131 3.33 0.85 0.22
C GLY A 131 4.80 1.00 0.63
N THR A 132 5.75 0.44 -0.12
CA THR A 132 7.18 0.65 0.10
C THR A 132 7.52 2.13 -0.13
N ASN A 133 8.17 2.78 0.83
CA ASN A 133 8.59 4.17 0.78
C ASN A 133 10.11 4.30 0.49
N SER A 134 10.64 5.53 0.34
CA SER A 134 12.04 5.75 -0.01
C SER A 134 13.02 5.29 1.06
N ASP A 135 12.67 5.33 2.35
CA ASP A 135 13.53 4.85 3.44
C ASP A 135 13.74 3.33 3.38
N ASP A 136 12.78 2.62 2.78
CA ASP A 136 12.87 1.18 2.58
C ASP A 136 13.90 0.78 1.51
N LEU A 137 14.36 1.69 0.66
CA LEU A 137 15.29 1.42 -0.43
C LEU A 137 16.76 1.37 0.03
N GLY A 138 17.10 2.00 1.17
CA GLY A 138 18.46 2.18 1.65
C GLY A 138 19.13 0.94 2.24
N ASP A 139 18.38 -0.10 2.57
CA ASP A 139 18.84 -1.31 3.23
C ASP A 139 18.81 -2.54 2.31
N TYR A 140 19.67 -3.54 2.63
CA TYR A 140 19.51 -4.87 2.05
C TYR A 140 18.19 -5.51 2.47
N ARG A 141 17.17 -5.37 1.60
CA ARG A 141 15.84 -5.93 1.87
C ARG A 141 15.50 -7.01 0.86
N PRO A 142 15.58 -8.28 1.26
CA PRO A 142 15.19 -9.41 0.40
C PRO A 142 13.79 -9.28 -0.21
N GLY A 143 12.87 -8.60 0.49
CA GLY A 143 11.52 -8.34 0.01
C GLY A 143 11.43 -7.46 -1.25
N LEU A 144 12.38 -6.54 -1.47
CA LEU A 144 12.45 -5.72 -2.70
C LEU A 144 12.86 -6.56 -3.91
N ARG A 145 13.72 -7.56 -3.72
CA ARG A 145 14.07 -8.51 -4.79
C ARG A 145 12.85 -9.34 -5.20
N ALA A 146 12.03 -9.78 -4.24
CA ALA A 146 10.79 -10.47 -4.54
C ALA A 146 9.82 -9.55 -5.32
N ALA A 147 9.67 -8.30 -4.90
CA ALA A 147 8.84 -7.33 -5.60
C ALA A 147 9.27 -7.13 -7.07
N ALA A 148 10.59 -7.06 -7.32
CA ALA A 148 11.13 -6.92 -8.68
C ALA A 148 10.82 -8.13 -9.57
N VAL A 149 10.85 -9.35 -9.02
CA VAL A 149 10.50 -10.58 -9.76
C VAL A 149 9.05 -10.55 -10.25
N PHE A 150 8.14 -9.99 -9.48
CA PHE A 150 6.70 -9.92 -9.79
C PHE A 150 6.26 -8.56 -10.34
N ALA A 151 7.20 -7.73 -10.78
CA ALA A 151 6.96 -6.39 -11.34
C ALA A 151 6.07 -5.50 -10.44
N VAL A 152 6.17 -5.66 -9.12
CA VAL A 152 5.44 -4.85 -8.14
C VAL A 152 6.01 -3.43 -8.15
N ARG A 153 5.17 -2.45 -8.35
CA ARG A 153 5.55 -1.04 -8.31
C ARG A 153 5.47 -0.48 -6.88
N HIS A 154 6.23 0.56 -6.64
CA HIS A 154 6.34 1.23 -5.33
C HIS A 154 6.09 2.73 -5.47
N PRO A 155 4.80 3.17 -5.58
CA PRO A 155 4.48 4.57 -5.90
C PRO A 155 5.15 5.59 -4.98
N TYR A 156 5.23 5.34 -3.67
CA TYR A 156 5.92 6.25 -2.75
C TYR A 156 7.41 6.38 -3.06
N ALA A 157 8.09 5.26 -3.25
CA ALA A 157 9.51 5.25 -3.57
C ALA A 157 9.79 5.90 -4.93
N GLU A 158 8.90 5.71 -5.91
CA GLU A 158 9.01 6.28 -7.26
C GLU A 158 8.93 7.82 -7.26
N VAL A 159 8.21 8.41 -6.31
CA VAL A 159 8.10 9.87 -6.15
C VAL A 159 8.98 10.41 -5.00
N GLY A 160 9.80 9.57 -4.39
CA GLY A 160 10.74 9.96 -3.34
C GLY A 160 10.10 10.27 -1.99
N MET A 161 8.89 9.77 -1.71
CA MET A 161 8.25 9.93 -0.42
C MET A 161 8.88 9.01 0.63
N ASP A 162 9.33 9.60 1.72
CA ASP A 162 9.82 8.91 2.91
C ASP A 162 8.68 8.57 3.88
N LYS A 163 9.01 7.92 4.99
CA LYS A 163 8.02 7.48 5.97
C LYS A 163 7.31 8.65 6.65
N ASP A 164 8.00 9.75 6.87
CA ASP A 164 7.41 10.94 7.50
C ASP A 164 6.43 11.63 6.57
N ALA A 165 6.74 11.71 5.27
CA ALA A 165 5.83 12.19 4.24
C ALA A 165 4.57 11.31 4.11
N VAL A 166 4.71 9.98 4.16
CA VAL A 166 3.56 9.06 4.17
C VAL A 166 2.67 9.27 5.40
N ARG A 167 3.26 9.43 6.59
CA ARG A 167 2.52 9.73 7.80
C ARG A 167 1.83 11.10 7.76
N ALA A 168 2.48 12.11 7.16
CA ALA A 168 1.87 13.42 6.94
C ALA A 168 0.65 13.29 6.03
N LEU A 169 0.79 12.59 4.90
CA LEU A 169 -0.31 12.29 3.99
C LEU A 169 -1.46 11.56 4.70
N ALA A 170 -1.16 10.57 5.55
CA ALA A 170 -2.16 9.86 6.34
C ALA A 170 -2.98 10.83 7.23
N ARG A 171 -2.31 11.78 7.90
CA ARG A 171 -3.00 12.81 8.73
C ARG A 171 -3.89 13.71 7.88
N GLU A 172 -3.42 14.18 6.74
CA GLU A 172 -4.19 15.04 5.81
C GLU A 172 -5.41 14.30 5.24
N LEU A 173 -5.30 13.00 5.03
CA LEU A 173 -6.42 12.15 4.62
C LEU A 173 -7.43 11.84 5.75
N GLY A 174 -7.17 12.33 6.97
CA GLY A 174 -7.99 12.06 8.16
C GLY A 174 -7.74 10.69 8.80
N LEU A 175 -6.60 10.05 8.48
CA LEU A 175 -6.23 8.71 8.96
C LEU A 175 -5.36 8.79 10.23
N HIS A 176 -5.75 9.62 11.22
CA HIS A 176 -4.94 9.92 12.39
C HIS A 176 -4.56 8.65 13.20
N ALA A 177 -5.46 7.68 13.31
CA ALA A 177 -5.18 6.42 13.98
C ALA A 177 -4.08 5.61 13.28
N LEU A 178 -3.99 5.66 11.95
CA LEU A 178 -2.94 5.00 11.17
C LEU A 178 -1.61 5.74 11.28
N ALA A 179 -1.64 7.06 11.29
CA ALA A 179 -0.41 7.88 11.36
C ALA A 179 0.37 7.70 12.67
N GLY A 180 -0.25 7.12 13.69
CA GLY A 180 0.36 6.76 14.97
C GLY A 180 0.96 5.35 15.01
N LEU A 181 0.75 4.54 13.98
CA LEU A 181 1.34 3.22 13.82
C LEU A 181 2.76 3.34 13.27
#